data_a35e3d505936207ee771120b2b2cf746
#
_entry.id   a35e3d505936207ee771120b2b2cf746
#
_cell.length_a   1.000
_cell.length_b   1.000
_cell.length_c   1.000
_cell.angle_alpha   90.00
_cell.angle_beta   90.00
_cell.angle_gamma   90.00
#
_symmetry.space_group_name_H-M   'P 1'
#
loop_
_entity.id
_entity.type
_entity.pdbx_description
1 polymer ?
#
loop_
_entity_poly.entity_id
_entity_poly.type
_entity_poly.pdbx_seq_one_letter_code
_entity_poly.pdbx_strand_id
1 'polypeptide(L)'
;MQTFECKRTVSFDFVEQDGRYSFRFTVIDIMRVISGKYKGRHFDVPRNFKARPTTDFAKENLFNILNNMVDFEESTVLDFFAGTGSISLEFLSRGCKSVTSVEMDAMHAAHLKKTCVALGDGAWNVVRDDVFRYIRRAPAAYDLVFADPPYALKELKAIPDLVLEGGLLKPGGMLVFEHGKDNDFSEHPCFFRHVAYGSVNFSFFEKK
;
A
#
# COMPACT_ATOMS: atom_id res chain seq x y z
N MET A 1 -22.59 -9.06 13.19
CA MET A 1 -22.13 -7.83 12.50
C MET A 1 -21.07 -7.21 13.40
N GLN A 2 -19.79 -7.66 13.28
CA GLN A 2 -18.67 -7.10 14.05
C GLN A 2 -18.03 -6.03 13.18
N THR A 3 -18.18 -4.79 13.59
CA THR A 3 -17.46 -3.65 13.05
C THR A 3 -16.00 -3.75 13.53
N PHE A 4 -15.09 -4.15 12.64
CA PHE A 4 -13.66 -4.08 12.93
C PHE A 4 -13.22 -2.63 12.80
N GLU A 5 -13.06 -1.97 13.93
CA GLU A 5 -12.50 -0.62 14.02
C GLU A 5 -10.98 -0.67 13.78
N CYS A 6 -10.52 0.21 12.86
CA CYS A 6 -9.12 0.63 12.83
C CYS A 6 -8.78 1.15 14.25
N LYS A 7 -7.76 0.58 14.91
CA LYS A 7 -7.40 0.99 16.26
C LYS A 7 -6.92 2.44 16.23
N ARG A 8 -7.78 3.34 16.70
CA ARG A 8 -7.43 4.73 16.94
C ARG A 8 -6.81 4.82 18.34
N THR A 9 -5.59 5.29 18.42
CA THR A 9 -5.00 5.64 19.71
C THR A 9 -5.40 7.06 20.05
N VAL A 10 -5.94 7.24 21.22
CA VAL A 10 -6.25 8.57 21.76
C VAL A 10 -5.06 9.02 22.59
N SER A 11 -4.34 10.05 22.13
CA SER A 11 -3.37 10.73 22.97
C SER A 11 -4.06 11.86 23.73
N PHE A 12 -3.63 12.05 24.98
CA PHE A 12 -4.12 13.10 25.86
C PHE A 12 -3.00 14.10 26.02
N ASP A 13 -3.15 15.27 25.41
CA ASP A 13 -2.20 16.37 25.63
C ASP A 13 -2.80 17.35 26.64
N PHE A 14 -2.04 17.65 27.67
CA PHE A 14 -2.37 18.68 28.63
C PHE A 14 -1.88 20.01 28.07
N VAL A 15 -2.80 20.89 27.73
CA VAL A 15 -2.48 22.21 27.15
C VAL A 15 -2.90 23.28 28.15
N GLU A 16 -1.93 24.11 28.55
CA GLU A 16 -2.16 25.35 29.31
C GLU A 16 -2.16 26.51 28.31
N GLN A 17 -3.26 27.24 28.24
CA GLN A 17 -3.38 28.45 27.44
C GLN A 17 -4.14 29.51 28.26
N ASP A 18 -3.52 30.68 28.47
CA ASP A 18 -4.09 31.80 29.21
C ASP A 18 -4.58 31.44 30.64
N GLY A 19 -3.80 30.64 31.39
CA GLY A 19 -4.14 30.20 32.73
C GLY A 19 -5.34 29.25 32.84
N ARG A 20 -5.80 28.71 31.71
CA ARG A 20 -6.84 27.68 31.64
C ARG A 20 -6.24 26.36 31.18
N TYR A 21 -6.59 25.30 31.89
CA TYR A 21 -6.18 23.96 31.59
C TYR A 21 -7.25 23.29 30.74
N SER A 22 -6.86 22.77 29.58
CA SER A 22 -7.75 21.98 28.70
C SER A 22 -7.09 20.68 28.31
N PHE A 23 -7.90 19.62 28.25
CA PHE A 23 -7.48 18.33 27.69
C PHE A 23 -7.77 18.35 26.19
N ARG A 24 -6.76 18.16 25.37
CA ARG A 24 -6.91 17.99 23.95
C ARG A 24 -6.85 16.50 23.63
N PHE A 25 -7.98 15.96 23.20
CA PHE A 25 -8.03 14.60 22.68
C PHE A 25 -7.49 14.60 21.25
N THR A 26 -6.45 13.80 21.03
CA THR A 26 -5.90 13.62 19.70
C THR A 26 -6.13 12.17 19.28
N VAL A 27 -6.97 11.98 18.27
CA VAL A 27 -7.10 10.68 17.61
C VAL A 27 -6.00 10.60 16.56
N ILE A 28 -5.08 9.65 16.75
CA ILE A 28 -4.02 9.36 15.79
C ILE A 28 -4.38 8.05 15.11
N ASP A 29 -4.49 8.07 13.79
CA ASP A 29 -4.56 6.84 13.02
C ASP A 29 -3.19 6.19 13.03
N ILE A 30 -3.12 4.94 13.49
CA ILE A 30 -1.87 4.19 13.61
C ILE A 30 -1.84 3.10 12.54
N MET A 31 -0.77 3.11 11.77
CA MET A 31 -0.43 2.03 10.87
C MET A 31 0.42 1.00 11.61
N ARG A 32 -0.01 -0.26 11.59
CA ARG A 32 0.68 -1.38 12.23
C ARG A 32 1.25 -2.34 11.21
N VAL A 33 2.47 -2.82 11.45
CA VAL A 33 3.06 -3.95 10.70
C VAL A 33 2.57 -5.27 11.30
N ILE A 34 2.02 -6.15 10.46
CA ILE A 34 1.34 -7.38 10.90
C ILE A 34 2.33 -8.52 11.13
N SER A 35 3.31 -8.69 10.25
CA SER A 35 4.23 -9.83 10.30
C SER A 35 5.65 -9.46 9.84
N GLY A 36 6.60 -10.40 9.96
CA GLY A 36 7.98 -10.24 9.52
C GLY A 36 8.88 -9.52 10.52
N LYS A 37 10.04 -9.03 10.06
CA LYS A 37 11.11 -8.44 10.89
C LYS A 37 10.69 -7.16 11.64
N TYR A 38 9.65 -6.48 11.18
CA TYR A 38 9.12 -5.25 11.79
C TYR A 38 7.76 -5.48 12.47
N LYS A 39 7.33 -6.73 12.66
CA LYS A 39 6.05 -7.07 13.30
C LYS A 39 5.81 -6.27 14.58
N GLY A 40 4.61 -5.70 14.68
CA GLY A 40 4.17 -4.94 15.85
C GLY A 40 4.69 -3.50 15.89
N ARG A 41 5.58 -3.06 14.99
CA ARG A 41 5.94 -1.65 14.91
C ARG A 41 4.74 -0.82 14.46
N HIS A 42 4.65 0.36 15.05
CA HIS A 42 3.60 1.34 14.77
C HIS A 42 4.22 2.58 14.16
N PHE A 43 3.51 3.16 13.20
CA PHE A 43 3.89 4.42 12.56
C PHE A 43 2.69 5.37 12.58
N ASP A 44 2.92 6.59 13.04
CA ASP A 44 1.89 7.62 13.08
C ASP A 44 1.51 8.03 11.65
N VAL A 45 0.22 8.07 11.35
CA VAL A 45 -0.29 8.60 10.08
C VAL A 45 -0.73 10.04 10.32
N PRO A 46 -0.26 11.01 9.50
CA PRO A 46 -0.66 12.39 9.65
C PRO A 46 -2.18 12.57 9.51
N ARG A 47 -2.80 13.39 10.38
CA ARG A 47 -4.26 13.61 10.45
C ARG A 47 -4.92 14.06 9.13
N ASN A 48 -4.15 14.71 8.27
CA ASN A 48 -4.64 15.26 7.01
C ASN A 48 -4.53 14.27 5.84
N PHE A 49 -4.24 12.99 6.14
CA PHE A 49 -4.24 11.95 5.13
C PHE A 49 -5.67 11.70 4.62
N LYS A 50 -5.88 11.94 3.34
CA LYS A 50 -7.17 11.70 2.68
C LYS A 50 -7.34 10.23 2.29
N ALA A 51 -6.25 9.47 2.23
CA ALA A 51 -6.29 8.05 1.91
C ALA A 51 -6.79 7.25 3.12
N ARG A 52 -7.78 6.40 2.90
CA ARG A 52 -8.23 5.42 3.89
C ARG A 52 -7.23 4.26 3.87
N PRO A 53 -6.56 3.92 5.00
CA PRO A 53 -5.65 2.77 5.01
C PRO A 53 -6.43 1.50 4.69
N THR A 54 -5.82 0.61 3.89
CA THR A 54 -6.30 -0.77 3.76
C THR A 54 -6.44 -1.36 5.15
N THR A 55 -7.58 -1.95 5.46
CA THR A 55 -7.85 -2.48 6.80
C THR A 55 -6.83 -3.57 7.15
N ASP A 56 -6.42 -3.67 8.42
CA ASP A 56 -5.52 -4.73 8.89
C ASP A 56 -6.03 -6.12 8.48
N PHE A 57 -7.35 -6.33 8.50
CA PHE A 57 -7.98 -7.58 8.07
C PHE A 57 -7.74 -7.89 6.58
N ALA A 58 -8.00 -6.94 5.68
CA ALA A 58 -7.79 -7.13 4.24
C ALA A 58 -6.30 -7.33 3.93
N LYS A 59 -5.43 -6.54 4.58
CA LYS A 59 -3.97 -6.63 4.45
C LYS A 59 -3.45 -8.00 4.92
N GLU A 60 -3.86 -8.48 6.09
CA GLU A 60 -3.46 -9.79 6.61
C GLU A 60 -3.86 -10.93 5.67
N ASN A 61 -5.11 -10.91 5.18
CA ASN A 61 -5.58 -11.92 4.25
C ASN A 61 -4.88 -11.86 2.89
N LEU A 62 -4.62 -10.66 2.36
CA LEU A 62 -3.83 -10.49 1.15
C LEU A 62 -2.44 -11.14 1.29
N PHE A 63 -1.73 -10.81 2.36
CA PHE A 63 -0.39 -11.35 2.58
C PHE A 63 -0.37 -12.84 2.91
N ASN A 64 -1.43 -13.40 3.50
CA ASN A 64 -1.58 -14.85 3.66
C ASN A 64 -1.67 -15.57 2.30
N ILE A 65 -2.30 -14.94 1.30
CA ILE A 65 -2.32 -15.46 -0.07
C ILE A 65 -0.93 -15.34 -0.69
N LEU A 66 -0.30 -14.17 -0.62
CA LEU A 66 1.01 -13.91 -1.21
C LEU A 66 2.12 -14.78 -0.63
N ASN A 67 2.06 -15.15 0.64
CA ASN A 67 3.02 -16.07 1.28
C ASN A 67 3.14 -17.45 0.57
N ASN A 68 2.08 -17.86 -0.15
CA ASN A 68 2.08 -19.13 -0.89
C ASN A 68 2.45 -18.98 -2.37
N MET A 69 2.67 -17.75 -2.82
CA MET A 69 2.84 -17.44 -4.24
C MET A 69 4.14 -16.72 -4.54
N VAL A 70 4.72 -16.03 -3.54
CA VAL A 70 5.85 -15.12 -3.71
C VAL A 70 6.98 -15.51 -2.77
N ASP A 71 8.18 -15.69 -3.30
CA ASP A 71 9.40 -15.69 -2.51
C ASP A 71 9.79 -14.22 -2.26
N PHE A 72 9.49 -13.74 -1.05
CA PHE A 72 9.71 -12.33 -0.71
C PHE A 72 11.20 -11.96 -0.74
N GLU A 73 12.09 -12.84 -0.26
CA GLU A 73 13.53 -12.54 -0.14
C GLU A 73 14.19 -12.32 -1.51
N GLU A 74 13.67 -12.96 -2.55
CA GLU A 74 14.14 -12.79 -3.92
C GLU A 74 13.37 -11.74 -4.72
N SER A 75 12.26 -11.24 -4.17
CA SER A 75 11.33 -10.38 -4.92
C SER A 75 11.66 -8.89 -4.82
N THR A 76 11.57 -8.22 -5.95
CA THR A 76 11.50 -6.76 -6.07
C THR A 76 10.05 -6.32 -6.26
N VAL A 77 9.60 -5.35 -5.46
CA VAL A 77 8.19 -4.94 -5.41
C VAL A 77 8.02 -3.47 -5.76
N LEU A 78 7.00 -3.18 -6.53
CA LEU A 78 6.53 -1.83 -6.82
C LEU A 78 5.15 -1.62 -6.19
N ASP A 79 5.01 -0.58 -5.37
CA ASP A 79 3.76 -0.19 -4.70
C ASP A 79 3.27 1.13 -5.29
N PHE A 80 2.23 1.07 -6.11
CA PHE A 80 1.58 2.21 -6.73
C PHE A 80 0.47 2.77 -5.86
N PHE A 81 0.33 4.10 -5.85
CA PHE A 81 -0.59 4.82 -4.98
C PHE A 81 -0.31 4.53 -3.50
N ALA A 82 0.97 4.52 -3.13
CA ALA A 82 1.44 3.97 -1.85
C ALA A 82 0.84 4.63 -0.59
N GLY A 83 0.27 5.82 -0.70
CA GLY A 83 -0.47 6.48 0.38
C GLY A 83 0.29 6.55 1.69
N THR A 84 -0.18 5.80 2.69
CA THR A 84 0.48 5.71 4.00
C THR A 84 1.75 4.85 4.00
N GLY A 85 1.96 4.01 2.97
CA GLY A 85 3.05 3.03 2.89
C GLY A 85 2.78 1.75 3.67
N SER A 86 1.54 1.49 4.08
CA SER A 86 1.17 0.31 4.86
C SER A 86 1.51 -1.00 4.14
N ILE A 87 1.26 -1.06 2.84
CA ILE A 87 1.56 -2.23 1.99
C ILE A 87 3.06 -2.34 1.75
N SER A 88 3.72 -1.22 1.42
CA SER A 88 5.18 -1.18 1.28
C SER A 88 5.91 -1.70 2.52
N LEU A 89 5.50 -1.24 3.71
CA LEU A 89 6.08 -1.68 4.99
C LEU A 89 5.87 -3.17 5.25
N GLU A 90 4.72 -3.69 4.86
CA GLU A 90 4.42 -5.10 5.03
C GLU A 90 5.31 -5.98 4.13
N PHE A 91 5.56 -5.58 2.87
CA PHE A 91 6.51 -6.24 1.97
C PHE A 91 7.95 -6.19 2.53
N LEU A 92 8.40 -5.02 2.96
CA LEU A 92 9.73 -4.85 3.58
C LEU A 92 9.88 -5.72 4.83
N SER A 93 8.84 -5.77 5.66
CA SER A 93 8.84 -6.55 6.89
C SER A 93 8.98 -8.06 6.63
N ARG A 94 8.45 -8.54 5.51
CA ARG A 94 8.56 -9.94 5.07
C ARG A 94 9.88 -10.25 4.35
N GLY A 95 10.76 -9.26 4.21
CA GLY A 95 12.12 -9.45 3.72
C GLY A 95 12.30 -9.23 2.22
N CYS A 96 11.37 -8.54 1.53
CA CYS A 96 11.54 -8.25 0.11
C CYS A 96 12.90 -7.60 -0.16
N LYS A 97 13.54 -8.03 -1.24
CA LYS A 97 14.85 -7.56 -1.71
C LYS A 97 14.87 -6.06 -1.92
N SER A 98 13.81 -5.51 -2.49
CA SER A 98 13.58 -4.08 -2.55
C SER A 98 12.09 -3.76 -2.73
N VAL A 99 11.67 -2.60 -2.20
CA VAL A 99 10.33 -2.06 -2.39
C VAL A 99 10.45 -0.63 -2.90
N THR A 100 9.79 -0.33 -4.02
CA THR A 100 9.67 1.02 -4.56
C THR A 100 8.23 1.49 -4.38
N SER A 101 8.04 2.58 -3.62
CA SER A 101 6.72 3.21 -3.44
C SER A 101 6.62 4.42 -4.37
N VAL A 102 5.55 4.48 -5.16
CA VAL A 102 5.24 5.64 -6.01
C VAL A 102 4.01 6.35 -5.47
N GLU A 103 4.17 7.63 -5.14
CA GLU A 103 3.12 8.46 -4.56
C GLU A 103 3.19 9.88 -5.16
N MET A 104 2.05 10.38 -5.65
CA MET A 104 1.99 11.69 -6.31
C MET A 104 1.87 12.85 -5.31
N ASP A 105 1.09 12.66 -4.25
CA ASP A 105 0.87 13.70 -3.24
C ASP A 105 2.16 14.03 -2.49
N ALA A 106 2.47 15.33 -2.40
CA ALA A 106 3.72 15.79 -1.80
C ALA A 106 3.81 15.49 -0.30
N MET A 107 2.68 15.59 0.42
CA MET A 107 2.62 15.36 1.86
C MET A 107 2.73 13.86 2.16
N HIS A 108 2.05 13.01 1.39
CA HIS A 108 2.16 11.57 1.49
C HIS A 108 3.58 11.09 1.17
N ALA A 109 4.16 11.55 0.07
CA ALA A 109 5.55 11.20 -0.31
C ALA A 109 6.58 11.67 0.74
N ALA A 110 6.39 12.84 1.35
CA ALA A 110 7.24 13.32 2.44
C ALA A 110 7.11 12.45 3.69
N HIS A 111 5.89 12.01 4.04
CA HIS A 111 5.64 11.07 5.13
C HIS A 111 6.34 9.72 4.87
N LEU A 112 6.19 9.14 3.68
CA LEU A 112 6.86 7.89 3.29
C LEU A 112 8.38 8.01 3.43
N LYS A 113 8.98 9.11 2.96
CA LYS A 113 10.42 9.37 3.10
C LYS A 113 10.85 9.46 4.56
N LYS A 114 10.08 10.15 5.41
CA LYS A 114 10.34 10.23 6.85
C LYS A 114 10.28 8.85 7.50
N THR A 115 9.28 8.05 7.16
CA THR A 115 9.12 6.68 7.66
C THR A 115 10.26 5.78 7.20
N CYS A 116 10.67 5.90 5.92
CA CYS A 116 11.81 5.18 5.36
C CYS A 116 13.10 5.48 6.15
N VAL A 117 13.39 6.75 6.41
CA VAL A 117 14.56 7.15 7.22
C VAL A 117 14.47 6.61 8.65
N ALA A 118 13.31 6.70 9.29
CA ALA A 118 13.09 6.19 10.64
C ALA A 118 13.18 4.66 10.75
N LEU A 119 12.84 3.97 9.66
CA LEU A 119 12.99 2.52 9.56
C LEU A 119 14.46 2.10 9.43
N GLY A 120 15.27 2.89 8.71
CA GLY A 120 16.68 2.61 8.45
C GLY A 120 16.90 1.41 7.54
N ASP A 121 15.91 1.04 6.74
CA ASP A 121 15.97 -0.08 5.80
C ASP A 121 16.35 0.41 4.40
N GLY A 122 17.58 0.09 3.96
CA GLY A 122 18.08 0.47 2.65
C GLY A 122 17.34 -0.15 1.46
N ALA A 123 16.47 -1.13 1.70
CA ALA A 123 15.65 -1.79 0.67
C ALA A 123 14.41 -0.98 0.25
N TRP A 124 14.10 0.14 0.94
CA TRP A 124 12.93 0.96 0.61
C TRP A 124 13.30 2.20 -0.20
N ASN A 125 12.73 2.32 -1.39
CA ASN A 125 12.85 3.50 -2.26
C ASN A 125 11.50 4.22 -2.38
N VAL A 126 11.49 5.54 -2.16
CA VAL A 126 10.27 6.37 -2.25
C VAL A 126 10.41 7.38 -3.39
N VAL A 127 9.57 7.22 -4.40
CA VAL A 127 9.51 8.07 -5.58
C VAL A 127 8.25 8.95 -5.54
N ARG A 128 8.44 10.27 -5.53
CA ARG A 128 7.32 11.19 -5.74
C ARG A 128 7.10 11.38 -7.22
N ASP A 129 6.06 10.72 -7.76
CA ASP A 129 5.70 10.81 -9.18
C ASP A 129 4.21 10.49 -9.40
N ASP A 130 3.71 10.86 -10.56
CA ASP A 130 2.43 10.37 -11.09
C ASP A 130 2.61 8.94 -11.62
N VAL A 131 1.68 8.03 -11.25
CA VAL A 131 1.76 6.60 -11.59
C VAL A 131 1.80 6.39 -13.10
N PHE A 132 0.97 7.10 -13.87
CA PHE A 132 0.93 6.95 -15.33
C PHE A 132 2.22 7.46 -15.99
N ARG A 133 2.85 8.49 -15.43
CA ARG A 133 4.16 8.97 -15.88
C ARG A 133 5.25 7.96 -15.54
N TYR A 134 5.19 7.36 -14.35
CA TYR A 134 6.12 6.32 -13.94
C TYR A 134 6.04 5.09 -14.86
N ILE A 135 4.82 4.61 -15.17
CA ILE A 135 4.58 3.51 -16.11
C ILE A 135 5.22 3.79 -17.46
N ARG A 136 4.98 4.97 -18.03
CA ARG A 136 5.55 5.33 -19.36
C ARG A 136 7.07 5.35 -19.40
N ARG A 137 7.75 5.59 -18.28
CA ARG A 137 9.21 5.56 -18.21
C ARG A 137 9.76 4.16 -18.02
N ALA A 138 8.99 3.28 -17.39
CA ALA A 138 9.35 1.91 -17.04
C ALA A 138 10.83 1.77 -16.60
N PRO A 139 11.25 2.44 -15.52
CA PRO A 139 12.68 2.57 -15.18
C PRO A 139 13.30 1.25 -14.73
N ALA A 140 12.49 0.28 -14.34
CA ALA A 140 12.88 -1.06 -13.92
C ALA A 140 11.71 -2.03 -14.07
N ALA A 141 11.99 -3.33 -14.13
CA ALA A 141 11.00 -4.39 -14.06
C ALA A 141 11.02 -5.05 -12.67
N TYR A 142 9.83 -5.41 -12.17
CA TYR A 142 9.58 -5.92 -10.83
C TYR A 142 9.01 -7.34 -10.88
N ASP A 143 9.18 -8.09 -9.80
CA ASP A 143 8.57 -9.41 -9.64
C ASP A 143 7.11 -9.28 -9.27
N LEU A 144 6.76 -8.22 -8.50
CA LEU A 144 5.40 -7.92 -8.08
C LEU A 144 5.11 -6.43 -8.18
N VAL A 145 3.96 -6.08 -8.72
CA VAL A 145 3.37 -4.74 -8.66
C VAL A 145 2.09 -4.83 -7.84
N PHE A 146 1.97 -3.98 -6.82
CA PHE A 146 0.72 -3.73 -6.10
C PHE A 146 0.18 -2.36 -6.51
N ALA A 147 -1.13 -2.25 -6.73
CA ALA A 147 -1.77 -0.98 -7.05
C ALA A 147 -3.13 -0.86 -6.37
N ASP A 148 -3.31 0.21 -5.57
CA ASP A 148 -4.56 0.59 -4.90
C ASP A 148 -4.96 2.02 -5.30
N PRO A 149 -5.49 2.21 -6.52
CA PRO A 149 -5.90 3.52 -7.00
C PRO A 149 -7.15 4.02 -6.28
N PRO A 150 -7.34 5.36 -6.18
CA PRO A 150 -8.63 5.91 -5.77
C PRO A 150 -9.76 5.36 -6.66
N TYR A 151 -10.81 4.80 -6.05
CA TYR A 151 -11.89 4.13 -6.80
C TYR A 151 -12.65 5.06 -7.76
N ALA A 152 -12.57 6.37 -7.56
CA ALA A 152 -13.13 7.37 -8.46
C ALA A 152 -12.20 7.75 -9.62
N LEU A 153 -11.03 7.13 -9.74
CA LEU A 153 -10.08 7.40 -10.82
C LEU A 153 -10.68 6.97 -12.16
N LYS A 154 -10.71 7.88 -13.13
CA LYS A 154 -11.31 7.62 -14.46
C LYS A 154 -10.58 6.51 -15.23
N GLU A 155 -9.26 6.49 -15.08
CA GLU A 155 -8.35 5.55 -15.74
C GLU A 155 -8.22 4.21 -15.01
N LEU A 156 -8.98 3.98 -13.92
CA LEU A 156 -8.86 2.80 -13.06
C LEU A 156 -8.84 1.50 -13.88
N LYS A 157 -9.78 1.34 -14.81
CA LYS A 157 -9.92 0.11 -15.61
C LYS A 157 -8.76 -0.15 -16.56
N ALA A 158 -7.99 0.87 -16.92
CA ALA A 158 -6.85 0.74 -17.82
C ALA A 158 -5.55 0.37 -17.09
N ILE A 159 -5.51 0.46 -15.75
CA ILE A 159 -4.28 0.22 -14.97
C ILE A 159 -3.73 -1.19 -15.18
N PRO A 160 -4.53 -2.28 -15.17
CA PRO A 160 -3.99 -3.61 -15.39
C PRO A 160 -3.26 -3.73 -16.74
N ASP A 161 -3.88 -3.29 -17.84
CA ASP A 161 -3.26 -3.32 -19.16
C ASP A 161 -1.96 -2.50 -19.18
N LEU A 162 -2.00 -1.28 -18.66
CA LEU A 162 -0.84 -0.39 -18.64
C LEU A 162 0.34 -0.97 -17.85
N VAL A 163 0.09 -1.69 -16.76
CA VAL A 163 1.14 -2.34 -15.97
C VAL A 163 1.70 -3.57 -16.68
N LEU A 164 0.81 -4.41 -17.22
CA LEU A 164 1.20 -5.66 -17.88
C LEU A 164 1.96 -5.43 -19.19
N GLU A 165 1.57 -4.40 -19.96
CA GLU A 165 2.18 -4.06 -21.25
C GLU A 165 3.34 -3.06 -21.09
N GLY A 166 3.34 -2.25 -20.02
CA GLY A 166 4.27 -1.13 -19.82
C GLY A 166 5.71 -1.49 -19.46
N GLY A 167 6.10 -2.76 -19.47
CA GLY A 167 7.47 -3.19 -19.18
C GLY A 167 7.85 -3.17 -17.69
N LEU A 168 6.89 -2.97 -16.79
CA LEU A 168 7.12 -2.89 -15.34
C LEU A 168 7.16 -4.25 -14.65
N LEU A 169 6.63 -5.29 -15.27
CA LEU A 169 6.69 -6.65 -14.74
C LEU A 169 7.71 -7.48 -15.51
N LYS A 170 8.48 -8.28 -14.79
CA LYS A 170 9.30 -9.36 -15.35
C LYS A 170 8.40 -10.43 -15.96
N PRO A 171 8.90 -11.29 -16.88
CA PRO A 171 8.18 -12.49 -17.28
C PRO A 171 7.81 -13.34 -16.06
N GLY A 172 6.55 -13.79 -15.95
CA GLY A 172 6.02 -14.48 -14.77
C GLY A 172 5.76 -13.56 -13.56
N GLY A 173 6.00 -12.27 -13.69
CA GLY A 173 5.72 -11.30 -12.62
C GLY A 173 4.22 -11.05 -12.45
N MET A 174 3.84 -10.63 -11.24
CA MET A 174 2.44 -10.54 -10.83
C MET A 174 2.00 -9.09 -10.58
N LEU A 175 0.80 -8.74 -11.04
CA LEU A 175 0.07 -7.56 -10.57
C LEU A 175 -1.01 -7.99 -9.56
N VAL A 176 -1.02 -7.34 -8.40
CA VAL A 176 -2.13 -7.36 -7.45
C VAL A 176 -2.82 -6.01 -7.51
N PHE A 177 -4.08 -6.02 -7.91
CA PHE A 177 -4.85 -4.80 -8.16
C PHE A 177 -6.03 -4.70 -7.19
N GLU A 178 -6.02 -3.68 -6.33
CA GLU A 178 -7.13 -3.37 -5.43
C GLU A 178 -8.17 -2.51 -6.16
N HIS A 179 -9.45 -2.85 -6.01
CA HIS A 179 -10.55 -2.10 -6.64
C HIS A 179 -11.86 -2.22 -5.88
N GLY A 180 -12.82 -1.37 -6.19
CA GLY A 180 -14.19 -1.45 -5.69
C GLY A 180 -14.98 -2.60 -6.35
N LYS A 181 -16.07 -3.00 -5.67
CA LYS A 181 -16.97 -4.10 -6.10
C LYS A 181 -17.60 -3.93 -7.49
N ASP A 182 -17.63 -2.71 -8.01
CA ASP A 182 -18.27 -2.40 -9.29
C ASP A 182 -17.35 -2.68 -10.50
N ASN A 183 -16.17 -3.23 -10.26
CA ASN A 183 -15.21 -3.61 -11.29
C ASN A 183 -15.04 -5.12 -11.31
N ASP A 184 -15.08 -5.70 -12.51
CA ASP A 184 -14.82 -7.09 -12.78
C ASP A 184 -13.73 -7.18 -13.86
N PHE A 185 -12.70 -8.00 -13.59
CA PHE A 185 -11.56 -8.22 -14.47
C PHE A 185 -11.39 -9.70 -14.84
N SER A 186 -12.40 -10.54 -14.57
CA SER A 186 -12.33 -12.00 -14.79
C SER A 186 -12.10 -12.40 -16.23
N GLU A 187 -12.52 -11.57 -17.18
CA GLU A 187 -12.35 -11.81 -18.63
C GLU A 187 -10.95 -11.38 -19.16
N HIS A 188 -10.11 -10.77 -18.32
CA HIS A 188 -8.80 -10.32 -18.77
C HIS A 188 -7.85 -11.50 -19.03
N PRO A 189 -7.11 -11.57 -20.17
CA PRO A 189 -6.29 -12.74 -20.56
C PRO A 189 -5.20 -13.15 -19.56
N CYS A 190 -4.72 -12.19 -18.76
CA CYS A 190 -3.70 -12.41 -17.71
C CYS A 190 -4.29 -12.59 -16.31
N PHE A 191 -5.61 -12.47 -16.17
CA PHE A 191 -6.28 -12.68 -14.88
C PHE A 191 -6.23 -14.16 -14.47
N PHE A 192 -6.01 -14.43 -13.18
CA PHE A 192 -6.04 -15.80 -12.68
C PHE A 192 -6.73 -15.96 -11.32
N ARG A 193 -6.96 -14.86 -10.58
CA ARG A 193 -7.59 -14.97 -9.26
C ARG A 193 -8.28 -13.67 -8.86
N HIS A 194 -9.40 -13.80 -8.12
CA HIS A 194 -10.07 -12.70 -7.42
C HIS A 194 -10.38 -13.12 -6.00
N VAL A 195 -10.25 -12.16 -5.06
CA VAL A 195 -10.70 -12.32 -3.67
C VAL A 195 -11.34 -11.03 -3.18
N ALA A 196 -12.34 -11.16 -2.31
CA ALA A 196 -13.07 -10.03 -1.74
C ALA A 196 -13.08 -10.09 -0.21
N TYR A 197 -12.79 -8.97 0.43
CA TYR A 197 -12.83 -8.79 1.87
C TYR A 197 -13.67 -7.55 2.22
N GLY A 198 -14.97 -7.77 2.40
CA GLY A 198 -15.95 -6.68 2.57
C GLY A 198 -16.08 -5.84 1.30
N SER A 199 -15.70 -4.57 1.36
CA SER A 199 -15.72 -3.66 0.20
C SER A 199 -14.42 -3.65 -0.61
N VAL A 200 -13.38 -4.33 -0.12
CA VAL A 200 -12.05 -4.41 -0.75
C VAL A 200 -12.00 -5.63 -1.64
N ASN A 201 -11.63 -5.46 -2.89
CA ASN A 201 -11.46 -6.54 -3.86
C ASN A 201 -10.03 -6.52 -4.38
N PHE A 202 -9.41 -7.69 -4.48
CA PHE A 202 -8.10 -7.87 -5.11
C PHE A 202 -8.25 -8.78 -6.32
N SER A 203 -7.83 -8.28 -7.48
CA SER A 203 -7.66 -9.07 -8.69
C SER A 203 -6.18 -9.29 -8.96
N PHE A 204 -5.83 -10.52 -9.32
CA PHE A 204 -4.45 -10.95 -9.54
C PHE A 204 -4.26 -11.27 -11.03
N PHE A 205 -3.16 -10.77 -11.59
CA PHE A 205 -2.80 -10.96 -12.98
C PHE A 205 -1.35 -11.43 -13.06
N GLU A 206 -1.05 -12.34 -13.98
CA GLU A 206 0.30 -12.84 -14.25
C GLU A 206 0.74 -12.43 -15.65
N LYS A 207 1.92 -11.82 -15.75
CA LYS A 207 2.54 -11.49 -17.03
C LYS A 207 3.09 -12.75 -17.68
N LYS A 208 2.51 -13.11 -18.82
CA LYS A 208 2.97 -14.22 -19.67
C LYS A 208 4.28 -13.89 -20.38
#